data_3fbb56abd6115cf1c528fa5f099c2d69
#
_entry.id   3fbb56abd6115cf1c528fa5f099c2d69
#
_cell.length_a   1.000
_cell.length_b   1.000
_cell.length_c   1.000
_cell.angle_alpha   90.00
_cell.angle_beta   90.00
_cell.angle_gamma   90.00
#
_symmetry.space_group_name_H-M   'P 1'
#
loop_
_entity.id
_entity.type
_entity.pdbx_description
1 polymer ?
#
loop_
_entity_poly.entity_id
_entity_poly.type
_entity_poly.pdbx_seq_one_letter_code
_entity_poly.pdbx_strand_id
1 'polypeptide(L)'
;MSPGLTMERVYDALKTHLMTGALLPRQRLDPARLAVELNTSTTPVRDALHRLMGERLVEGWPHEGFHVPPVSEARLRNLYTWNQMLLTTCLRLHTPTIAALTEPTRGTDAPDIPHAVAQLFAELAHRAGNEEWQAAIINTGDRLHAVRHAEAHVFDDLEPEFQALSAASRTLQGAPLHKAIARYHRRRIRAVAAICSACVQAR
;
A
#
# COMPACT_ATOMS: atom_id res chain seq x y z
N MET A 1 3.74 -31.14 2.16
CA MET A 1 3.60 -29.83 1.49
C MET A 1 4.99 -29.38 1.06
N SER A 2 5.14 -28.85 -0.17
CA SER A 2 6.43 -28.35 -0.65
C SER A 2 6.87 -27.14 0.18
N PRO A 3 8.16 -27.01 0.57
CA PRO A 3 8.66 -25.88 1.37
C PRO A 3 8.35 -24.51 0.75
N GLY A 4 8.41 -24.38 -0.57
CA GLY A 4 8.09 -23.14 -1.29
C GLY A 4 6.63 -22.70 -1.13
N LEU A 5 5.67 -23.63 -1.25
CA LEU A 5 4.24 -23.33 -1.05
C LEU A 5 3.93 -22.90 0.40
N THR A 6 4.67 -23.44 1.36
CA THR A 6 4.52 -23.05 2.78
C THR A 6 5.03 -21.63 3.02
N MET A 7 6.16 -21.24 2.43
CA MET A 7 6.73 -19.90 2.56
C MET A 7 5.83 -18.86 1.91
N GLU A 8 5.31 -19.10 0.69
CA GLU A 8 4.38 -18.18 0.03
C GLU A 8 3.10 -17.98 0.85
N ARG A 9 2.49 -19.06 1.36
CA ARG A 9 1.33 -18.95 2.24
C ARG A 9 1.59 -18.10 3.49
N VAL A 10 2.75 -18.28 4.11
CA VAL A 10 3.18 -17.51 5.29
C VAL A 10 3.41 -16.04 4.92
N TYR A 11 4.08 -15.79 3.79
CA TYR A 11 4.32 -14.45 3.29
C TYR A 11 3.00 -13.70 3.04
N ASP A 12 2.05 -14.33 2.33
CA ASP A 12 0.75 -13.72 2.02
C ASP A 12 -0.06 -13.41 3.29
N ALA A 13 -0.05 -14.33 4.27
CA ALA A 13 -0.73 -14.11 5.54
C ALA A 13 -0.10 -12.94 6.33
N LEU A 14 1.23 -12.89 6.44
CA LEU A 14 1.92 -11.80 7.13
C LEU A 14 1.75 -10.47 6.40
N LYS A 15 1.81 -10.46 5.07
CA LYS A 15 1.57 -9.27 4.26
C LYS A 15 0.16 -8.73 4.47
N THR A 16 -0.84 -9.61 4.47
CA THR A 16 -2.23 -9.24 4.76
C THR A 16 -2.37 -8.61 6.14
N HIS A 17 -1.78 -9.21 7.19
CA HIS A 17 -1.83 -8.65 8.53
C HIS A 17 -1.17 -7.28 8.65
N LEU A 18 -0.07 -7.05 7.92
CA LEU A 18 0.60 -5.74 7.86
C LEU A 18 -0.26 -4.70 7.12
N MET A 19 -0.87 -5.07 6.02
CA MET A 19 -1.67 -4.18 5.18
C MET A 19 -2.99 -3.79 5.84
N THR A 20 -3.65 -4.73 6.53
CA THR A 20 -4.90 -4.45 7.25
C THR A 20 -4.71 -3.71 8.58
N GLY A 21 -3.47 -3.51 9.01
CA GLY A 21 -3.18 -2.88 10.31
C GLY A 21 -3.39 -3.79 11.52
N ALA A 22 -3.59 -5.09 11.31
CA ALA A 22 -3.68 -6.08 12.38
C ALA A 22 -2.38 -6.17 13.21
N LEU A 23 -1.25 -5.79 12.59
CA LEU A 23 0.05 -5.66 13.24
C LEU A 23 0.35 -4.16 13.43
N LEU A 24 0.55 -3.73 14.67
CA LEU A 24 0.69 -2.33 15.04
C LEU A 24 2.08 -1.75 14.70
N PRO A 25 2.21 -0.45 14.39
CA PRO A 25 3.49 0.21 14.23
C PRO A 25 4.41 -0.03 15.45
N ARG A 26 5.69 -0.33 15.21
CA ARG A 26 6.71 -0.71 16.20
C ARG A 26 6.50 -2.06 16.88
N GLN A 27 5.44 -2.79 16.57
CA GLN A 27 5.22 -4.12 17.14
C GLN A 27 6.38 -5.04 16.76
N ARG A 28 6.91 -5.76 17.75
CA ARG A 28 7.90 -6.82 17.52
C ARG A 28 7.23 -8.04 16.88
N LEU A 29 7.86 -8.56 15.85
CA LEU A 29 7.42 -9.74 15.11
C LEU A 29 8.31 -10.92 15.52
N ASP A 30 7.81 -11.71 16.47
CA ASP A 30 8.54 -12.89 16.97
C ASP A 30 8.28 -14.08 16.03
N PRO A 31 9.33 -14.62 15.35
CA PRO A 31 9.17 -15.74 14.45
C PRO A 31 8.63 -17.01 15.11
N ALA A 32 8.94 -17.24 16.39
CA ALA A 32 8.47 -18.43 17.10
C ALA A 32 6.96 -18.34 17.38
N ARG A 33 6.49 -17.18 17.82
CA ARG A 33 5.07 -16.91 18.07
C ARG A 33 4.28 -16.98 16.76
N LEU A 34 4.76 -16.30 15.70
CA LEU A 34 4.10 -16.31 14.39
C LEU A 34 4.06 -17.71 13.76
N ALA A 35 5.08 -18.55 14.01
CA ALA A 35 5.08 -19.93 13.55
C ALA A 35 3.95 -20.76 14.18
N VAL A 36 3.68 -20.55 15.47
CA VAL A 36 2.54 -21.18 16.16
C VAL A 36 1.21 -20.68 15.59
N GLU A 37 1.04 -19.35 15.46
CA GLU A 37 -0.18 -18.72 14.93
C GLU A 37 -0.49 -19.19 13.49
N LEU A 38 0.53 -19.35 12.65
CA LEU A 38 0.40 -19.76 11.24
C LEU A 38 0.49 -21.27 11.01
N ASN A 39 0.57 -22.06 12.09
CA ASN A 39 0.69 -23.51 12.06
C ASN A 39 1.82 -24.00 11.12
N THR A 40 3.05 -23.54 11.39
CA THR A 40 4.24 -23.83 10.62
C THR A 40 5.50 -23.85 11.49
N SER A 41 6.67 -24.12 10.89
CA SER A 41 7.98 -23.97 11.57
C SER A 41 8.50 -22.52 11.47
N THR A 42 9.53 -22.20 12.25
CA THR A 42 10.13 -20.86 12.29
C THR A 42 10.91 -20.50 11.01
N THR A 43 11.38 -21.48 10.24
CA THR A 43 12.18 -21.24 9.02
C THR A 43 11.37 -20.48 7.97
N PRO A 44 10.22 -20.96 7.47
CA PRO A 44 9.46 -20.23 6.46
C PRO A 44 8.95 -18.87 6.97
N VAL A 45 8.74 -18.71 8.28
CA VAL A 45 8.40 -17.41 8.87
C VAL A 45 9.56 -16.43 8.77
N ARG A 46 10.79 -16.86 9.09
CA ARG A 46 11.98 -16.02 8.96
C ARG A 46 12.21 -15.61 7.50
N ASP A 47 12.08 -16.56 6.57
CA ASP A 47 12.25 -16.31 5.14
C ASP A 47 11.22 -15.28 4.63
N ALA A 48 9.96 -15.42 5.03
CA ALA A 48 8.91 -14.45 4.71
C ALA A 48 9.18 -13.07 5.32
N LEU A 49 9.64 -12.99 6.58
CA LEU A 49 9.98 -11.73 7.22
C LEU A 49 11.19 -11.06 6.55
N HIS A 50 12.20 -11.80 6.10
CA HIS A 50 13.31 -11.25 5.33
C HIS A 50 12.86 -10.71 3.97
N ARG A 51 11.95 -11.40 3.29
CA ARG A 51 11.35 -10.90 2.05
C ARG A 51 10.57 -9.61 2.28
N LEU A 52 9.71 -9.57 3.30
CA LEU A 52 8.96 -8.36 3.70
C LEU A 52 9.88 -7.21 4.14
N MET A 53 11.05 -7.53 4.70
CA MET A 53 12.08 -6.53 5.02
C MET A 53 12.71 -5.95 3.74
N GLY A 54 12.96 -6.76 2.71
CA GLY A 54 13.37 -6.28 1.39
C GLY A 54 12.32 -5.36 0.76
N GLU A 55 11.04 -5.62 0.99
CA GLU A 55 9.92 -4.78 0.56
C GLU A 55 9.67 -3.54 1.46
N ARG A 56 10.42 -3.39 2.55
CA ARG A 56 10.29 -2.32 3.56
C ARG A 56 8.92 -2.31 4.28
N LEU A 57 8.25 -3.44 4.31
CA LEU A 57 7.03 -3.67 5.12
C LEU A 57 7.38 -4.13 6.54
N VAL A 58 8.61 -4.60 6.75
CA VAL A 58 9.18 -4.99 8.03
C VAL A 58 10.55 -4.32 8.15
N GLU A 59 10.98 -4.02 9.38
CA GLU A 59 12.33 -3.54 9.71
C GLU A 59 13.06 -4.55 10.58
N GLY A 60 14.35 -4.74 10.31
CA GLY A 60 15.26 -5.47 11.21
C GLY A 60 15.97 -4.47 12.15
N TRP A 61 15.81 -4.64 13.46
CA TRP A 61 16.51 -3.83 14.45
C TRP A 61 17.66 -4.63 15.06
N PRO A 62 18.86 -4.04 15.20
CA PRO A 62 20.00 -4.73 15.77
C PRO A 62 19.66 -5.30 17.16
N HIS A 63 19.92 -6.59 17.33
CA HIS A 63 19.67 -7.36 18.56
C HIS A 63 18.19 -7.50 19.00
N GLU A 64 17.25 -6.81 18.34
CA GLU A 64 15.84 -6.83 18.68
C GLU A 64 14.97 -7.64 17.69
N GLY A 65 15.52 -7.96 16.52
CA GLY A 65 14.85 -8.77 15.49
C GLY A 65 13.93 -7.95 14.58
N PHE A 66 12.82 -8.54 14.18
CA PHE A 66 11.89 -7.96 13.22
C PHE A 66 10.83 -7.09 13.90
N HIS A 67 10.49 -5.96 13.27
CA HIS A 67 9.48 -5.02 13.76
C HIS A 67 8.64 -4.46 12.61
N VAL A 68 7.40 -4.10 12.93
CA VAL A 68 6.59 -3.28 12.04
C VAL A 68 7.19 -1.87 11.99
N PRO A 69 7.39 -1.27 10.80
CA PRO A 69 7.98 0.05 10.69
C PRO A 69 7.21 1.11 11.50
N PRO A 70 7.91 2.06 12.15
CA PRO A 70 7.24 3.14 12.86
C PRO A 70 6.56 4.11 11.87
N VAL A 71 5.41 4.64 12.26
CA VAL A 71 4.76 5.73 11.55
C VAL A 71 5.29 7.06 12.09
N SER A 72 5.71 7.96 11.21
CA SER A 72 6.10 9.33 11.55
C SER A 72 5.75 10.28 10.41
N GLU A 73 5.55 11.56 10.73
CA GLU A 73 5.22 12.58 9.72
C GLU A 73 6.24 12.65 8.58
N ALA A 74 7.53 12.62 8.92
CA ALA A 74 8.61 12.66 7.92
C ALA A 74 8.55 11.46 6.97
N ARG A 75 8.35 10.25 7.52
CA ARG A 75 8.24 9.03 6.71
C ARG A 75 7.00 9.03 5.82
N LEU A 76 5.85 9.44 6.35
CA LEU A 76 4.61 9.54 5.57
C LEU A 76 4.72 10.59 4.46
N ARG A 77 5.27 11.77 4.77
CA ARG A 77 5.50 12.83 3.78
C ARG A 77 6.38 12.33 2.63
N ASN A 78 7.49 11.67 2.97
CA ASN A 78 8.40 11.12 1.98
C ASN A 78 7.72 10.04 1.12
N LEU A 79 6.92 9.15 1.75
CA LEU A 79 6.28 8.05 1.06
C LEU A 79 5.17 8.53 0.10
N TYR A 80 4.33 9.50 0.53
CA TYR A 80 3.34 10.13 -0.36
C TYR A 80 4.01 10.90 -1.50
N THR A 81 5.09 11.64 -1.22
CA THR A 81 5.85 12.35 -2.26
C THR A 81 6.42 11.38 -3.28
N TRP A 82 7.04 10.27 -2.80
CA TRP A 82 7.59 9.24 -3.67
C TRP A 82 6.52 8.56 -4.53
N ASN A 83 5.39 8.19 -3.95
CA ASN A 83 4.27 7.60 -4.69
C ASN A 83 3.73 8.55 -5.76
N GLN A 84 3.58 9.85 -5.44
CA GLN A 84 3.21 10.87 -6.41
C GLN A 84 4.20 10.97 -7.57
N MET A 85 5.50 11.00 -7.28
CA MET A 85 6.55 11.07 -8.29
C MET A 85 6.53 9.85 -9.21
N LEU A 86 6.43 8.66 -8.65
CA LEU A 86 6.33 7.42 -9.42
C LEU A 86 5.15 7.48 -10.40
N LEU A 87 3.95 7.75 -9.91
CA LEU A 87 2.75 7.79 -10.74
C LEU A 87 2.81 8.87 -11.81
N THR A 88 3.21 10.10 -11.46
CA THR A 88 3.25 11.19 -12.42
C THR A 88 4.34 11.00 -13.47
N THR A 89 5.49 10.43 -13.12
CA THR A 89 6.56 10.14 -14.07
C THR A 89 6.20 8.96 -14.96
N CYS A 90 5.64 7.89 -14.38
CA CYS A 90 5.13 6.74 -15.13
C CYS A 90 4.17 7.17 -16.24
N LEU A 91 3.18 7.99 -15.91
CA LEU A 91 2.18 8.49 -16.87
C LEU A 91 2.72 9.46 -17.90
N ARG A 92 3.85 10.14 -17.62
CA ARG A 92 4.51 11.03 -18.59
C ARG A 92 5.36 10.28 -19.61
N LEU A 93 6.04 9.23 -19.15
CA LEU A 93 6.97 8.47 -19.99
C LEU A 93 6.26 7.42 -20.85
N HIS A 94 5.09 6.99 -20.43
CA HIS A 94 4.36 5.93 -21.08
C HIS A 94 2.95 6.42 -21.38
N THR A 95 2.59 6.50 -22.67
CA THR A 95 1.20 6.76 -23.08
C THR A 95 0.40 5.49 -22.80
N PRO A 96 -0.55 5.48 -21.88
CA PRO A 96 -1.33 4.29 -21.57
C PRO A 96 -2.07 3.79 -22.81
N THR A 97 -1.91 2.51 -23.12
CA THR A 97 -2.71 1.87 -24.16
C THR A 97 -4.19 1.89 -23.73
N ILE A 98 -5.08 2.24 -24.66
CA ILE A 98 -6.54 2.30 -24.44
C ILE A 98 -7.09 0.87 -24.31
N ALA A 99 -6.80 0.19 -23.23
CA ALA A 99 -7.55 -0.97 -22.82
C ALA A 99 -8.61 -0.50 -21.80
N ALA A 100 -9.86 -0.90 -22.00
CA ALA A 100 -10.95 -0.50 -21.12
C ALA A 100 -10.60 -0.84 -19.65
N LEU A 101 -10.80 0.14 -18.74
CA LEU A 101 -10.76 -0.15 -17.31
C LEU A 101 -11.79 -1.22 -17.03
N THR A 102 -11.38 -2.32 -16.46
CA THR A 102 -12.31 -3.27 -15.87
C THR A 102 -13.08 -2.50 -14.81
N GLU A 103 -14.39 -2.40 -14.96
CA GLU A 103 -15.24 -1.80 -13.92
C GLU A 103 -14.90 -2.50 -12.60
N PRO A 104 -14.60 -1.75 -11.54
CA PRO A 104 -14.49 -2.38 -10.23
C PRO A 104 -15.80 -3.14 -9.99
N THR A 105 -15.71 -4.41 -9.70
CA THR A 105 -16.86 -5.25 -9.37
C THR A 105 -17.67 -4.52 -8.31
N ARG A 106 -18.87 -4.06 -8.68
CA ARG A 106 -19.84 -3.50 -7.73
C ARG A 106 -20.29 -4.64 -6.82
N GLY A 107 -19.52 -4.87 -5.75
CA GLY A 107 -20.01 -5.61 -4.61
C GLY A 107 -21.11 -4.78 -3.93
N THR A 108 -22.05 -5.44 -3.30
CA THR A 108 -23.14 -4.83 -2.54
C THR A 108 -22.67 -4.17 -1.24
N ASP A 109 -21.41 -4.35 -0.85
CA ASP A 109 -20.80 -3.77 0.33
C ASP A 109 -20.13 -2.43 0.02
N ALA A 110 -20.02 -1.56 1.05
CA ALA A 110 -19.33 -0.29 0.95
C ALA A 110 -17.90 -0.51 0.42
N PRO A 111 -17.43 0.27 -0.58
CA PRO A 111 -16.14 0.04 -1.21
C PRO A 111 -15.01 0.20 -0.19
N ASP A 112 -14.11 -0.78 -0.12
CA ASP A 112 -12.83 -0.64 0.59
C ASP A 112 -11.95 0.36 -0.18
N ILE A 113 -12.06 1.66 0.18
CA ILE A 113 -11.36 2.74 -0.50
C ILE A 113 -9.83 2.55 -0.49
N PRO A 114 -9.17 2.16 0.63
CA PRO A 114 -7.76 1.78 0.63
C PRO A 114 -7.38 0.80 -0.46
N HIS A 115 -8.14 -0.26 -0.59
CA HIS A 115 -7.92 -1.29 -1.61
C HIS A 115 -8.20 -0.78 -3.04
N ALA A 116 -9.32 -0.08 -3.23
CA ALA A 116 -9.70 0.48 -4.52
C ALA A 116 -8.65 1.48 -5.07
N VAL A 117 -8.09 2.33 -4.22
CA VAL A 117 -7.00 3.25 -4.60
C VAL A 117 -5.73 2.48 -4.96
N ALA A 118 -5.37 1.44 -4.20
CA ALA A 118 -4.20 0.61 -4.50
C ALA A 118 -4.35 -0.09 -5.85
N GLN A 119 -5.51 -0.68 -6.13
CA GLN A 119 -5.82 -1.30 -7.41
C GLN A 119 -5.77 -0.31 -8.58
N LEU A 120 -6.36 0.87 -8.42
CA LEU A 120 -6.34 1.91 -9.46
C LEU A 120 -4.91 2.31 -9.82
N PHE A 121 -4.04 2.52 -8.82
CA PHE A 121 -2.65 2.90 -9.08
C PHE A 121 -1.83 1.76 -9.68
N ALA A 122 -2.06 0.52 -9.27
CA ALA A 122 -1.43 -0.67 -9.86
C ALA A 122 -1.85 -0.85 -11.33
N GLU A 123 -3.13 -0.64 -11.64
CA GLU A 123 -3.65 -0.70 -13.01
C GLU A 123 -3.06 0.39 -13.91
N LEU A 124 -2.95 1.63 -13.42
CA LEU A 124 -2.28 2.71 -14.15
C LEU A 124 -0.83 2.39 -14.45
N ALA A 125 -0.13 1.76 -13.50
CA ALA A 125 1.26 1.34 -13.67
C ALA A 125 1.40 0.17 -14.66
N HIS A 126 0.51 -0.81 -14.58
CA HIS A 126 0.48 -1.94 -15.51
C HIS A 126 0.31 -1.48 -16.96
N ARG A 127 -0.60 -0.53 -17.20
CA ARG A 127 -0.85 0.03 -18.55
C ARG A 127 0.34 0.80 -19.11
N ALA A 128 1.22 1.30 -18.28
CA ALA A 128 2.45 1.94 -18.71
C ALA A 128 3.45 0.95 -19.31
N GLY A 129 3.27 -0.37 -19.12
CA GLY A 129 4.07 -1.41 -19.75
C GLY A 129 5.52 -1.50 -19.28
N ASN A 130 5.83 -0.98 -18.08
CA ASN A 130 7.14 -1.06 -17.47
C ASN A 130 7.07 -1.73 -16.11
N GLU A 131 7.64 -2.92 -16.00
CA GLU A 131 7.58 -3.78 -14.82
C GLU A 131 8.24 -3.15 -13.59
N GLU A 132 9.33 -2.38 -13.77
CA GLU A 132 10.03 -1.72 -12.67
C GLU A 132 9.17 -0.60 -12.06
N TRP A 133 8.50 0.21 -12.90
CA TRP A 133 7.54 1.20 -12.42
C TRP A 133 6.37 0.55 -11.71
N GLN A 134 5.84 -0.54 -12.27
CA GLN A 134 4.74 -1.29 -11.69
C GLN A 134 5.13 -1.83 -10.30
N ALA A 135 6.27 -2.50 -10.18
CA ALA A 135 6.77 -3.04 -8.92
C ALA A 135 6.95 -1.94 -7.85
N ALA A 136 7.55 -0.79 -8.24
CA ALA A 136 7.76 0.33 -7.34
C ALA A 136 6.45 0.96 -6.85
N ILE A 137 5.45 1.12 -7.74
CA ILE A 137 4.13 1.69 -7.41
C ILE A 137 3.35 0.74 -6.50
N ILE A 138 3.34 -0.57 -6.80
CA ILE A 138 2.70 -1.59 -5.96
C ILE A 138 3.34 -1.60 -4.57
N ASN A 139 4.66 -1.68 -4.48
CA ASN A 139 5.37 -1.68 -3.19
C ASN A 139 5.04 -0.44 -2.36
N THR A 140 5.03 0.75 -2.99
CA THR A 140 4.67 1.99 -2.28
C THR A 140 3.20 1.96 -1.85
N GLY A 141 2.32 1.40 -2.67
CA GLY A 141 0.91 1.16 -2.38
C GLY A 141 0.70 0.27 -1.15
N ASP A 142 1.40 -0.85 -1.07
CA ASP A 142 1.37 -1.80 0.05
C ASP A 142 1.79 -1.13 1.36
N ARG A 143 2.88 -0.34 1.31
CA ARG A 143 3.39 0.41 2.48
C ARG A 143 2.46 1.53 2.95
N LEU A 144 1.61 2.05 2.08
CA LEU A 144 0.58 3.04 2.40
C LEU A 144 -0.76 2.41 2.79
N HIS A 145 -0.96 1.11 2.61
CA HIS A 145 -2.28 0.49 2.74
C HIS A 145 -2.87 0.65 4.14
N ALA A 146 -2.14 0.24 5.18
CA ALA A 146 -2.58 0.41 6.57
C ALA A 146 -2.80 1.90 6.94
N VAL A 147 -1.99 2.81 6.36
CA VAL A 147 -2.15 4.26 6.56
C VAL A 147 -3.43 4.77 5.92
N ARG A 148 -3.81 4.26 4.74
CA ARG A 148 -5.06 4.64 4.07
C ARG A 148 -6.30 4.27 4.86
N HIS A 149 -6.28 3.19 5.64
CA HIS A 149 -7.38 2.89 6.58
C HIS A 149 -7.53 3.98 7.65
N ALA A 150 -6.41 4.52 8.15
CA ALA A 150 -6.45 5.62 9.12
C ALA A 150 -6.91 6.97 8.51
N GLU A 151 -6.82 7.15 7.19
CA GLU A 151 -7.30 8.35 6.50
C GLU A 151 -8.81 8.57 6.70
N ALA A 152 -9.61 7.50 6.91
CA ALA A 152 -11.05 7.60 7.19
C ALA A 152 -11.37 8.35 8.49
N HIS A 153 -10.41 8.46 9.42
CA HIS A 153 -10.55 9.28 10.63
C HIS A 153 -10.16 10.75 10.43
N VAL A 154 -9.67 11.11 9.23
CA VAL A 154 -9.16 12.45 8.91
C VAL A 154 -9.98 13.12 7.80
N PHE A 155 -10.56 12.33 6.91
CA PHE A 155 -11.28 12.81 5.74
C PHE A 155 -12.68 12.18 5.66
N ASP A 156 -13.71 13.03 5.53
CA ASP A 156 -15.11 12.57 5.46
C ASP A 156 -15.57 12.30 4.01
N ASP A 157 -14.76 12.66 3.00
CA ASP A 157 -15.10 12.66 1.58
C ASP A 157 -14.18 11.73 0.74
N LEU A 158 -13.70 10.63 1.31
CA LEU A 158 -12.81 9.68 0.61
C LEU A 158 -13.49 9.03 -0.60
N GLU A 159 -14.77 8.67 -0.49
CA GLU A 159 -15.52 8.07 -1.59
C GLU A 159 -15.71 9.03 -2.78
N PRO A 160 -16.22 10.27 -2.60
CA PRO A 160 -16.27 11.26 -3.68
C PRO A 160 -14.89 11.57 -4.30
N GLU A 161 -13.85 11.63 -3.48
CA GLU A 161 -12.47 11.83 -3.97
C GLU A 161 -12.03 10.66 -4.86
N PHE A 162 -12.26 9.43 -4.43
CA PHE A 162 -11.95 8.22 -5.21
C PHE A 162 -12.72 8.19 -6.52
N GLN A 163 -14.01 8.49 -6.51
CA GLN A 163 -14.85 8.54 -7.73
C GLN A 163 -14.30 9.59 -8.73
N ALA A 164 -13.90 10.76 -8.26
CA ALA A 164 -13.27 11.78 -9.10
C ALA A 164 -11.93 11.33 -9.69
N LEU A 165 -11.11 10.64 -8.90
CA LEU A 165 -9.83 10.09 -9.33
C LEU A 165 -10.02 8.97 -10.36
N SER A 166 -10.96 8.06 -10.12
CA SER A 166 -11.35 6.98 -11.03
C SER A 166 -11.92 7.52 -12.34
N ALA A 167 -12.77 8.53 -12.29
CA ALA A 167 -13.31 9.18 -13.50
C ALA A 167 -12.17 9.81 -14.33
N ALA A 168 -11.22 10.51 -13.70
CA ALA A 168 -10.07 11.07 -14.38
C ALA A 168 -9.17 10.02 -15.03
N SER A 169 -9.06 8.83 -14.42
CA SER A 169 -8.26 7.72 -14.96
C SER A 169 -8.88 7.09 -16.21
N ARG A 170 -10.21 7.13 -16.35
CA ARG A 170 -10.92 6.61 -17.53
C ARG A 170 -10.73 7.46 -18.79
N THR A 171 -10.56 8.76 -18.65
CA THR A 171 -10.35 9.66 -19.78
C THR A 171 -8.96 9.52 -20.42
N LEU A 172 -8.00 8.83 -19.76
CA LEU A 172 -6.63 8.53 -20.21
C LEU A 172 -5.85 9.71 -20.80
N GLN A 173 -6.38 10.92 -20.78
CA GLN A 173 -5.74 12.10 -21.35
C GLN A 173 -5.10 12.95 -20.27
N GLY A 174 -3.80 12.90 -20.32
CA GLY A 174 -2.70 13.65 -19.70
C GLY A 174 -3.05 14.59 -18.52
N ALA A 175 -3.56 15.77 -18.79
CA ALA A 175 -3.65 16.83 -17.80
C ALA A 175 -4.69 16.60 -16.67
N PRO A 176 -5.92 16.10 -16.90
CA PRO A 176 -6.88 15.86 -15.83
C PRO A 176 -6.41 14.80 -14.83
N LEU A 177 -5.87 13.66 -15.31
CA LEU A 177 -5.37 12.59 -14.46
C LEU A 177 -4.17 13.04 -13.62
N HIS A 178 -3.19 13.74 -14.23
CA HIS A 178 -2.06 14.30 -13.49
C HIS A 178 -2.51 15.28 -12.39
N LYS A 179 -3.50 16.15 -12.67
CA LYS A 179 -4.07 17.06 -11.69
C LYS A 179 -4.77 16.32 -10.56
N ALA A 180 -5.52 15.26 -10.85
CA ALA A 180 -6.22 14.45 -9.87
C ALA A 180 -5.22 13.72 -8.94
N ILE A 181 -4.20 13.06 -9.49
CA ILE A 181 -3.12 12.42 -8.72
C ILE A 181 -2.38 13.44 -7.85
N ALA A 182 -2.02 14.60 -8.41
CA ALA A 182 -1.34 15.63 -7.65
C ALA A 182 -2.22 16.22 -6.53
N ARG A 183 -3.53 16.37 -6.76
CA ARG A 183 -4.48 16.81 -5.73
C ARG A 183 -4.59 15.78 -4.61
N TYR A 184 -4.76 14.50 -4.93
CA TYR A 184 -4.83 13.38 -4.00
C TYR A 184 -3.62 13.39 -3.05
N HIS A 185 -2.39 13.43 -3.58
CA HIS A 185 -1.18 13.38 -2.77
C HIS A 185 -0.94 14.67 -1.99
N ARG A 186 -1.14 15.85 -2.59
CA ARG A 186 -0.97 17.14 -1.87
C ARG A 186 -1.89 17.24 -0.66
N ARG A 187 -3.12 16.73 -0.75
CA ARG A 187 -4.05 16.69 0.37
C ARG A 187 -3.46 15.87 1.53
N ARG A 188 -2.95 14.67 1.25
CA ARG A 188 -2.34 13.80 2.26
C ARG A 188 -1.05 14.36 2.83
N ILE A 189 -0.20 14.93 1.99
CA ILE A 189 1.04 15.57 2.43
C ILE A 189 0.76 16.75 3.38
N ARG A 190 -0.32 17.52 3.17
CA ARG A 190 -0.73 18.58 4.10
C ARG A 190 -1.30 18.05 5.41
N ALA A 191 -1.93 16.90 5.38
CA ALA A 191 -2.59 16.28 6.52
C ALA A 191 -1.72 15.23 7.25
N VAL A 192 -0.42 15.09 6.94
CA VAL A 192 0.43 14.01 7.51
C VAL A 192 0.42 13.97 9.03
N ALA A 193 0.33 15.12 9.72
CA ALA A 193 0.27 15.16 11.18
C ALA A 193 -1.02 14.52 11.70
N ALA A 194 -2.17 14.85 11.12
CA ALA A 194 -3.46 14.28 11.49
C ALA A 194 -3.51 12.77 11.17
N ILE A 195 -3.03 12.36 9.98
CA ILE A 195 -2.98 10.94 9.58
C ILE A 195 -2.06 10.15 10.52
N CYS A 196 -0.89 10.71 10.86
CA CYS A 196 0.04 10.08 11.80
C CYS A 196 -0.60 9.88 13.18
N SER A 197 -1.33 10.87 13.68
CA SER A 197 -2.06 10.79 14.94
C SER A 197 -3.16 9.72 14.87
N ALA A 198 -3.92 9.66 13.78
CA ALA A 198 -4.95 8.64 13.57
C ALA A 198 -4.37 7.22 13.54
N CYS A 199 -3.22 7.00 12.88
CA CYS A 199 -2.52 5.70 12.88
C CYS A 199 -2.09 5.24 14.28
N VAL A 200 -1.92 6.15 15.24
CA VAL A 200 -1.53 5.84 16.62
C VAL A 200 -2.77 5.63 17.50
N GLN A 201 -3.86 6.33 17.22
CA GLN A 201 -5.11 6.28 18.01
C GLN A 201 -6.06 5.14 17.62
N ALA A 202 -5.95 4.60 16.42
CA ALA A 202 -6.72 3.43 15.95
C ALA A 202 -6.27 2.13 16.66
N ARG A 203 -6.21 2.19 18.01
CA ARG A 203 -5.83 1.10 18.91
C ARG A 203 -7.06 0.44 19.52
#